data_bd95eb1a634db388c1761d67cc6d9605
#
_entry.id   bd95eb1a634db388c1761d67cc6d9605
#
_cell.length_a   1.000
_cell.length_b   1.000
_cell.length_c   1.000
_cell.angle_alpha   90.00
_cell.angle_beta   90.00
_cell.angle_gamma   90.00
#
_symmetry.space_group_name_H-M   'P 1'
#
loop_
_entity.id
_entity.type
_entity.pdbx_description
1 polymer ?
#
loop_
_entity_poly.entity_id
_entity_poly.type
_entity_poly.pdbx_seq_one_letter_code
_entity_poly.pdbx_strand_id
1 'polypeptide(L)'
;MEVKNNECYTNFYGMDIARDKACSMVKKWHSLIEAFVQCKTADGYTLRLFSLAFTKKTRKQVKATCYAKNSHQRAIRKKMIEIMQTTVQRSTLKELVKIFVKEEIGKQIQKECSKIFPLQDNCMVRKVKILKQPKFDLTKLMELYRNQPEAATAATAEGATKNALTA
;
A
#
# COMPACT_ATOMS: atom_id res chain seq x y z
N MET A 1 -14.80 -7.06 -10.01
CA MET A 1 -16.22 -6.66 -9.90
C MET A 1 -17.04 -7.91 -10.13
N GLU A 2 -17.92 -8.24 -9.20
CA GLU A 2 -18.85 -9.37 -9.29
C GLU A 2 -20.27 -8.82 -9.34
N VAL A 3 -21.09 -9.33 -10.24
CA VAL A 3 -22.50 -8.93 -10.38
C VAL A 3 -23.37 -10.07 -9.86
N LYS A 4 -24.21 -9.78 -8.86
CA LYS A 4 -25.18 -10.71 -8.28
C LYS A 4 -26.51 -9.99 -8.08
N ASN A 5 -27.61 -10.54 -8.57
CA ASN A 5 -28.97 -10.04 -8.33
C ASN A 5 -29.14 -8.52 -8.57
N ASN A 6 -28.64 -7.99 -9.70
CA ASN A 6 -28.62 -6.56 -10.05
C ASN A 6 -27.71 -5.66 -9.20
N GLU A 7 -26.92 -6.22 -8.27
CA GLU A 7 -25.95 -5.48 -7.48
C GLU A 7 -24.53 -5.75 -7.96
N CYS A 8 -23.68 -4.71 -7.95
CA CYS A 8 -22.29 -4.79 -8.32
C CYS A 8 -21.40 -4.73 -7.07
N TYR A 9 -20.73 -5.81 -6.77
CA TYR A 9 -19.76 -5.88 -5.67
C TYR A 9 -18.36 -5.57 -6.20
N THR A 10 -17.70 -4.61 -5.56
CA THR A 10 -16.34 -4.20 -5.89
C THR A 10 -15.38 -4.60 -4.78
N ASN A 11 -14.17 -4.95 -5.17
CA ASN A 11 -13.10 -5.25 -4.22
C ASN A 11 -11.80 -4.60 -4.69
N PHE A 12 -10.84 -4.42 -3.78
CA PHE A 12 -9.52 -3.94 -4.13
C PHE A 12 -8.82 -4.96 -5.05
N TYR A 13 -8.45 -4.51 -6.24
CA TYR A 13 -7.78 -5.36 -7.25
C TYR A 13 -6.28 -5.08 -7.33
N GLY A 14 -5.87 -3.89 -7.02
CA GLY A 14 -4.49 -3.43 -7.07
C GLY A 14 -4.41 -1.92 -7.15
N MET A 15 -3.20 -1.41 -7.07
CA MET A 15 -2.94 0.02 -7.28
C MET A 15 -1.65 0.20 -8.05
N ASP A 16 -1.52 1.32 -8.71
CA ASP A 16 -0.30 1.80 -9.35
C ASP A 16 -0.17 3.30 -9.13
N ILE A 17 1.07 3.79 -9.14
CA ILE A 17 1.31 5.23 -9.06
C ILE A 17 0.96 5.89 -10.39
N ALA A 18 0.45 7.11 -10.34
CA ALA A 18 0.19 7.90 -11.51
C ALA A 18 1.49 8.18 -12.30
N ARG A 19 1.41 8.16 -13.62
CA ARG A 19 2.58 8.29 -14.51
C ARG A 19 3.30 9.63 -14.33
N ASP A 20 2.58 10.71 -14.15
CA ASP A 20 3.13 12.03 -13.88
C ASP A 20 3.94 12.06 -12.59
N LYS A 21 3.43 11.45 -11.51
CA LYS A 21 4.14 11.31 -10.24
C LYS A 21 5.41 10.49 -10.39
N ALA A 22 5.34 9.36 -11.08
CA ALA A 22 6.51 8.52 -11.34
C ALA A 22 7.60 9.26 -12.09
N CYS A 23 7.23 10.01 -13.14
CA CYS A 23 8.16 10.82 -13.93
C CYS A 23 8.77 11.97 -13.10
N SER A 24 7.99 12.63 -12.25
CA SER A 24 8.46 13.76 -11.44
C SER A 24 9.48 13.34 -10.37
N MET A 25 9.43 12.09 -9.92
CA MET A 25 10.35 11.57 -8.90
C MET A 25 11.73 11.20 -9.46
N VAL A 26 11.82 10.85 -10.76
CA VAL A 26 13.07 10.46 -11.39
C VAL A 26 13.93 11.72 -11.61
N LYS A 27 15.07 11.78 -10.92
CA LYS A 27 16.02 12.89 -11.01
C LYS A 27 17.40 12.36 -11.34
N LYS A 28 18.18 13.14 -12.13
CA LYS A 28 19.60 12.86 -12.38
C LYS A 28 20.40 12.90 -11.07
N TRP A 29 21.54 12.23 -11.06
CA TRP A 29 22.54 12.22 -9.99
C TRP A 29 22.15 11.51 -8.71
N HIS A 30 21.03 10.78 -8.71
CA HIS A 30 20.55 9.96 -7.59
C HIS A 30 20.49 8.49 -7.99
N SER A 31 20.65 7.59 -7.02
CA SER A 31 20.37 6.16 -7.23
C SER A 31 18.90 5.88 -6.99
N LEU A 32 18.26 5.20 -7.94
CA LEU A 32 16.96 4.57 -7.74
C LEU A 32 17.18 3.17 -7.16
N ILE A 33 16.52 2.90 -6.05
CA ILE A 33 16.54 1.61 -5.36
C ILE A 33 15.12 1.06 -5.40
N GLU A 34 14.94 -0.05 -6.09
CA GLU A 34 13.67 -0.75 -6.19
C GLU A 34 13.76 -2.08 -5.45
N ALA A 35 12.69 -2.43 -4.75
CA ALA A 35 12.52 -3.72 -4.11
C ALA A 35 11.11 -4.23 -4.37
N PHE A 36 10.99 -5.54 -4.58
CA PHE A 36 9.70 -6.20 -4.67
C PHE A 36 9.63 -7.38 -3.72
N VAL A 37 8.44 -7.69 -3.29
CA VAL A 37 8.18 -8.81 -2.41
C VAL A 37 6.84 -9.45 -2.74
N GLN A 38 6.78 -10.75 -2.59
CA GLN A 38 5.53 -11.51 -2.66
C GLN A 38 5.24 -12.02 -1.25
N CYS A 39 4.08 -11.70 -0.73
CA CYS A 39 3.67 -12.07 0.61
C CYS A 39 2.18 -12.37 0.68
N LYS A 40 1.78 -13.06 1.74
CA LYS A 40 0.40 -13.43 2.01
C LYS A 40 -0.13 -12.57 3.16
N THR A 41 -1.34 -12.02 3.00
CA THR A 41 -2.03 -11.27 4.07
C THR A 41 -2.64 -12.22 5.10
N ALA A 42 -3.07 -11.68 6.24
CA ALA A 42 -3.79 -12.43 7.25
C ALA A 42 -5.07 -13.07 6.67
N ASP A 43 -5.74 -12.41 5.74
CA ASP A 43 -6.96 -12.90 5.05
C ASP A 43 -6.71 -13.96 3.97
N GLY A 44 -5.45 -14.31 3.70
CA GLY A 44 -5.08 -15.32 2.70
C GLY A 44 -4.89 -14.79 1.27
N TYR A 45 -4.98 -13.49 1.02
CA TYR A 45 -4.62 -12.90 -0.28
C TYR A 45 -3.12 -12.97 -0.49
N THR A 46 -2.70 -13.37 -1.68
CA THR A 46 -1.29 -13.31 -2.08
C THR A 46 -1.08 -12.06 -2.91
N LEU A 47 -0.25 -11.15 -2.39
CA LEU A 47 0.06 -9.87 -3.01
C LEU A 47 1.51 -9.82 -3.48
N ARG A 48 1.75 -9.02 -4.52
CA ARG A 48 3.11 -8.59 -4.90
C ARG A 48 3.18 -7.08 -4.80
N LEU A 49 4.08 -6.61 -3.94
CA LEU A 49 4.33 -5.20 -3.72
C LEU A 49 5.64 -4.81 -4.38
N PHE A 50 5.66 -3.61 -4.95
CA PHE A 50 6.85 -2.98 -5.50
C PHE A 50 7.04 -1.65 -4.79
N SER A 51 8.19 -1.46 -4.18
CA SER A 51 8.56 -0.21 -3.53
C SER A 51 9.75 0.43 -4.22
N LEU A 52 9.82 1.75 -4.14
CA LEU A 52 10.93 2.53 -4.67
C LEU A 52 11.42 3.54 -3.63
N ALA A 53 12.71 3.85 -3.72
CA ALA A 53 13.36 4.85 -2.92
C ALA A 53 14.46 5.54 -3.73
N PHE A 54 14.67 6.83 -3.48
CA PHE A 54 15.73 7.62 -4.10
C PHE A 54 16.73 8.08 -3.05
N THR A 55 17.99 8.14 -3.42
CA THR A 55 19.04 8.68 -2.54
C THR A 55 18.92 10.21 -2.43
N LYS A 56 19.28 10.75 -1.26
CA LYS A 56 19.24 12.19 -0.95
C LYS A 56 20.65 12.77 -0.84
N LYS A 57 20.84 13.98 -1.31
CA LYS A 57 22.07 14.74 -1.08
C LYS A 57 22.10 15.23 0.38
N THR A 58 23.20 15.01 1.08
CA THR A 58 23.41 15.51 2.44
C THR A 58 23.77 17.00 2.39
N ARG A 59 23.34 17.78 3.37
CA ARG A 59 23.58 19.24 3.43
C ARG A 59 25.05 19.63 3.31
N LYS A 60 25.96 18.84 3.90
CA LYS A 60 27.42 19.08 3.89
C LYS A 60 28.13 18.43 2.69
N GLN A 61 27.41 17.81 1.77
CA GLN A 61 28.01 17.12 0.62
C GLN A 61 28.40 18.13 -0.46
N VAL A 62 29.68 18.11 -0.83
CA VAL A 62 30.21 18.95 -1.93
C VAL A 62 29.88 18.33 -3.29
N LYS A 63 29.97 17.00 -3.43
CA LYS A 63 29.69 16.29 -4.69
C LYS A 63 28.26 16.52 -5.15
N ALA A 64 28.09 16.70 -6.45
CA ALA A 64 26.75 16.79 -7.07
C ALA A 64 26.05 15.42 -7.10
N THR A 65 26.80 14.34 -7.25
CA THR A 65 26.28 12.97 -7.36
C THR A 65 26.01 12.34 -5.98
N CYS A 66 24.91 11.61 -5.84
CA CYS A 66 24.47 10.96 -4.61
C CYS A 66 24.28 9.46 -4.82
N TYR A 67 25.17 8.82 -5.55
CA TYR A 67 25.07 7.40 -5.84
C TYR A 67 25.43 6.53 -4.63
N ALA A 68 24.59 5.56 -4.35
CA ALA A 68 24.84 4.55 -3.32
C ALA A 68 25.66 3.39 -3.89
N LYS A 69 26.65 2.91 -3.12
CA LYS A 69 27.42 1.70 -3.47
C LYS A 69 26.50 0.48 -3.48
N ASN A 70 26.85 -0.54 -4.27
CA ASN A 70 26.05 -1.78 -4.37
C ASN A 70 25.80 -2.48 -3.02
N SER A 71 26.77 -2.44 -2.10
CA SER A 71 26.60 -2.98 -0.74
C SER A 71 25.48 -2.28 0.02
N HIS A 72 25.43 -0.94 -0.02
CA HIS A 72 24.38 -0.16 0.63
C HIS A 72 23.02 -0.43 -0.06
N GLN A 73 22.98 -0.49 -1.39
CA GLN A 73 21.73 -0.79 -2.11
C GLN A 73 21.16 -2.17 -1.74
N ARG A 74 22.03 -3.20 -1.60
CA ARG A 74 21.61 -4.54 -1.17
C ARG A 74 21.06 -4.54 0.26
N ALA A 75 21.73 -3.83 1.16
CA ALA A 75 21.27 -3.70 2.56
C ALA A 75 19.93 -2.98 2.64
N ILE A 76 19.73 -1.90 1.87
CA ILE A 76 18.48 -1.16 1.79
C ILE A 76 17.37 -2.06 1.24
N ARG A 77 17.58 -2.77 0.11
CA ARG A 77 16.59 -3.70 -0.47
C ARG A 77 16.17 -4.77 0.54
N LYS A 78 17.13 -5.35 1.26
CA LYS A 78 16.82 -6.34 2.31
C LYS A 78 15.90 -5.75 3.37
N LYS A 79 16.19 -4.55 3.84
CA LYS A 79 15.38 -3.88 4.87
C LYS A 79 13.99 -3.47 4.35
N MET A 80 13.90 -2.99 3.11
CA MET A 80 12.61 -2.70 2.46
C MET A 80 11.72 -3.95 2.38
N ILE A 81 12.28 -5.08 1.98
CA ILE A 81 11.56 -6.37 1.89
C ILE A 81 11.06 -6.79 3.27
N GLU A 82 11.91 -6.73 4.29
CA GLU A 82 11.55 -7.07 5.69
C GLU A 82 10.37 -6.24 6.19
N ILE A 83 10.42 -4.92 6.00
CA ILE A 83 9.34 -4.00 6.42
C ILE A 83 8.03 -4.34 5.69
N MET A 84 8.08 -4.50 4.37
CA MET A 84 6.89 -4.83 3.58
C MET A 84 6.29 -6.18 4.00
N GLN A 85 7.11 -7.21 4.19
CA GLN A 85 6.64 -8.54 4.62
C GLN A 85 5.96 -8.47 5.98
N THR A 86 6.62 -7.86 6.96
CA THR A 86 6.09 -7.73 8.33
C THR A 86 4.75 -6.99 8.35
N THR A 87 4.64 -5.90 7.60
CA THR A 87 3.40 -5.11 7.54
C THR A 87 2.27 -5.89 6.90
N VAL A 88 2.52 -6.56 5.77
CA VAL A 88 1.47 -7.29 5.04
C VAL A 88 1.00 -8.53 5.80
N GLN A 89 1.92 -9.28 6.41
CA GLN A 89 1.56 -10.49 7.16
C GLN A 89 0.69 -10.21 8.38
N ARG A 90 0.82 -9.04 9.00
CA ARG A 90 0.05 -8.64 10.18
C ARG A 90 -1.31 -8.03 9.85
N SER A 91 -1.52 -7.57 8.63
CA SER A 91 -2.68 -6.78 8.25
C SER A 91 -3.67 -7.58 7.41
N THR A 92 -4.95 -7.24 7.56
CA THR A 92 -6.02 -7.65 6.62
C THR A 92 -5.93 -6.80 5.36
N LEU A 93 -6.54 -7.25 4.24
CA LEU A 93 -6.54 -6.49 3.00
C LEU A 93 -7.15 -5.09 3.16
N LYS A 94 -8.24 -4.98 3.93
CA LYS A 94 -8.93 -3.71 4.20
C LYS A 94 -8.06 -2.72 4.98
N GLU A 95 -7.33 -3.19 5.98
CA GLU A 95 -6.37 -2.38 6.75
C GLU A 95 -5.18 -1.99 5.89
N LEU A 96 -4.68 -2.92 5.08
CA LEU A 96 -3.55 -2.70 4.20
C LEU A 96 -3.81 -1.58 3.19
N VAL A 97 -5.03 -1.50 2.62
CA VAL A 97 -5.42 -0.41 1.74
C VAL A 97 -5.37 0.94 2.46
N LYS A 98 -5.80 1.01 3.72
CA LYS A 98 -5.68 2.22 4.54
C LYS A 98 -4.22 2.62 4.77
N ILE A 99 -3.34 1.64 5.03
CA ILE A 99 -1.90 1.85 5.19
C ILE A 99 -1.27 2.39 3.90
N PHE A 100 -1.68 1.89 2.73
CA PHE A 100 -1.20 2.38 1.45
C PHE A 100 -1.61 3.84 1.19
N VAL A 101 -2.86 4.19 1.48
CA VAL A 101 -3.35 5.58 1.32
C VAL A 101 -2.59 6.56 2.21
N LYS A 102 -2.25 6.14 3.43
CA LYS A 102 -1.47 6.97 4.39
C LYS A 102 0.03 6.97 4.13
N GLU A 103 0.52 6.14 3.19
CA GLU A 103 1.94 5.95 2.87
C GLU A 103 2.81 5.54 4.08
N GLU A 104 2.23 4.82 5.05
CA GLU A 104 2.92 4.45 6.29
C GLU A 104 4.16 3.58 6.02
N ILE A 105 4.07 2.63 5.07
CA ILE A 105 5.19 1.77 4.67
C ILE A 105 6.35 2.61 4.12
N GLY A 106 6.07 3.60 3.29
CA GLY A 106 7.09 4.48 2.73
C GLY A 106 7.81 5.29 3.81
N LYS A 107 7.08 5.86 4.75
CA LYS A 107 7.61 6.60 5.90
C LYS A 107 8.49 5.71 6.79
N GLN A 108 8.06 4.47 7.03
CA GLN A 108 8.84 3.51 7.81
C GLN A 108 10.13 3.10 7.09
N ILE A 109 10.06 2.82 5.77
CA ILE A 109 11.23 2.52 4.94
C ILE A 109 12.22 3.70 5.02
N GLN A 110 11.77 4.92 4.84
CA GLN A 110 12.62 6.11 4.94
C GLN A 110 13.31 6.20 6.29
N LYS A 111 12.57 6.07 7.39
CA LYS A 111 13.10 6.16 8.75
C LYS A 111 14.18 5.12 9.04
N GLU A 112 13.96 3.87 8.66
CA GLU A 112 14.88 2.78 8.95
C GLU A 112 16.07 2.73 7.98
N CYS A 113 15.82 2.91 6.68
CA CYS A 113 16.88 2.83 5.67
C CYS A 113 17.79 4.06 5.65
N SER A 114 17.33 5.23 6.14
CA SER A 114 18.17 6.43 6.26
C SER A 114 19.38 6.23 7.20
N LYS A 115 19.33 5.23 8.08
CA LYS A 115 20.49 4.83 8.92
C LYS A 115 21.61 4.19 8.10
N ILE A 116 21.29 3.58 6.94
CA ILE A 116 22.25 2.92 6.05
C ILE A 116 22.79 3.93 5.04
N PHE A 117 21.91 4.67 4.39
CA PHE A 117 22.22 5.71 3.43
C PHE A 117 21.10 6.75 3.38
N PRO A 118 21.39 8.05 3.25
CA PRO A 118 20.36 9.10 3.23
C PRO A 118 19.42 8.93 2.04
N LEU A 119 18.12 8.79 2.33
CA LEU A 119 17.05 8.64 1.36
C LEU A 119 16.19 9.91 1.29
N GLN A 120 15.56 10.13 0.14
CA GLN A 120 14.57 11.19 -0.03
C GLN A 120 13.26 10.82 0.68
N ASP A 121 12.46 11.84 0.95
CA ASP A 121 11.16 11.69 1.62
C ASP A 121 10.12 10.97 0.72
N ASN A 122 10.44 10.77 -0.56
CA ASN A 122 9.60 10.12 -1.57
C ASN A 122 9.79 8.58 -1.61
N CYS A 123 10.00 7.93 -0.47
CA CYS A 123 9.94 6.47 -0.41
C CYS A 123 8.48 6.03 -0.39
N MET A 124 8.08 5.15 -1.30
CA MET A 124 6.68 4.72 -1.38
C MET A 124 6.51 3.35 -2.02
N VAL A 125 5.34 2.77 -1.83
CA VAL A 125 4.91 1.59 -2.57
C VAL A 125 4.40 2.07 -3.93
N ARG A 126 5.12 1.71 -4.99
CA ARG A 126 4.80 2.10 -6.36
C ARG A 126 3.58 1.36 -6.90
N LYS A 127 3.57 0.05 -6.69
CA LYS A 127 2.59 -0.85 -7.30
C LYS A 127 2.24 -1.98 -6.38
N VAL A 128 0.98 -2.34 -6.36
CA VAL A 128 0.45 -3.54 -5.68
C VAL A 128 -0.35 -4.36 -6.67
N LYS A 129 -0.05 -5.65 -6.75
CA LYS A 129 -0.79 -6.61 -7.57
C LYS A 129 -1.34 -7.71 -6.69
N ILE A 130 -2.61 -8.05 -6.84
CA ILE A 130 -3.19 -9.27 -6.27
C ILE A 130 -2.86 -10.42 -7.22
N LEU A 131 -2.13 -11.42 -6.71
CA LEU A 131 -1.77 -12.62 -7.48
C LEU A 131 -2.78 -13.75 -7.29
N LYS A 132 -3.21 -13.97 -6.03
CA LYS A 132 -4.19 -15.00 -5.68
C LYS A 132 -5.16 -14.43 -4.66
N GLN A 133 -6.43 -14.75 -4.86
CA GLN A 133 -7.50 -14.49 -3.90
C GLN A 133 -7.78 -15.78 -3.12
N PRO A 134 -8.17 -15.71 -1.84
CA PRO A 134 -8.66 -16.86 -1.11
C PRO A 134 -9.92 -17.38 -1.79
N LYS A 135 -10.20 -18.67 -1.68
CA LYS A 135 -11.49 -19.22 -2.13
C LYS A 135 -12.61 -18.55 -1.35
N PHE A 136 -13.69 -18.23 -2.06
CA PHE A 136 -14.88 -17.64 -1.45
C PHE A 136 -15.49 -18.65 -0.46
N ASP A 137 -15.53 -18.28 0.80
CA ASP A 137 -16.08 -19.09 1.88
C ASP A 137 -17.34 -18.41 2.44
N LEU A 138 -18.49 -18.97 2.10
CA LEU A 138 -19.81 -18.43 2.49
C LEU A 138 -19.96 -18.36 4.03
N THR A 139 -19.41 -19.32 4.76
CA THR A 139 -19.48 -19.36 6.21
C THR A 139 -18.76 -18.18 6.84
N LYS A 140 -17.55 -17.88 6.38
CA LYS A 140 -16.79 -16.71 6.85
C LYS A 140 -17.45 -15.38 6.49
N LEU A 141 -18.10 -15.31 5.33
CA LEU A 141 -18.86 -14.12 4.96
C LEU A 141 -20.06 -13.90 5.90
N MET A 142 -20.81 -14.95 6.19
CA MET A 142 -21.94 -14.89 7.14
C MET A 142 -21.49 -14.51 8.55
N GLU A 143 -20.36 -15.04 9.01
CA GLU A 143 -19.77 -14.66 10.30
C GLU A 143 -19.36 -13.18 10.35
N LEU A 144 -18.79 -12.66 9.27
CA LEU A 144 -18.44 -11.23 9.16
C LEU A 144 -19.68 -10.34 9.21
N TYR A 145 -20.75 -10.71 8.54
CA TYR A 145 -22.02 -9.96 8.61
C TYR A 145 -22.69 -10.07 9.99
N ARG A 146 -22.62 -11.22 10.62
CA ARG A 146 -23.15 -11.43 11.97
C ARG A 146 -22.42 -10.63 13.04
N ASN A 147 -21.12 -10.39 12.85
CA ASN A 147 -20.27 -9.65 13.78
C ASN A 147 -20.15 -8.14 13.45
N GLN A 148 -20.86 -7.63 12.43
CA GLN A 148 -20.96 -6.19 12.23
C GLN A 148 -21.93 -5.61 13.28
N PRO A 149 -21.51 -4.66 14.13
CA PRO A 149 -22.42 -3.97 15.03
C PRO A 149 -23.46 -3.20 14.20
N GLU A 150 -24.72 -3.27 14.61
CA GLU A 150 -25.92 -2.72 13.93
C GLU A 150 -25.88 -1.20 13.64
N ALA A 151 -24.79 -0.52 13.94
CA ALA A 151 -24.60 0.92 13.72
C ALA A 151 -24.61 1.38 12.24
N ALA A 152 -24.50 0.44 11.28
CA ALA A 152 -24.47 0.80 9.86
C ALA A 152 -25.86 0.82 9.18
N THR A 153 -26.87 0.21 9.78
CA THR A 153 -28.22 0.13 9.21
C THR A 153 -29.11 1.33 9.58
N ALA A 154 -28.79 2.07 10.66
CA ALA A 154 -29.53 3.25 11.04
C ALA A 154 -29.29 4.48 10.15
N ALA A 155 -28.12 4.58 9.54
CA ALA A 155 -27.78 5.73 8.68
C ALA A 155 -28.45 5.73 7.31
N THR A 156 -28.94 4.57 6.83
CA THR A 156 -29.65 4.46 5.55
C THR A 156 -31.15 4.68 5.66
N ALA A 157 -31.73 4.51 6.85
CA ALA A 157 -33.17 4.72 7.09
C ALA A 157 -33.51 6.23 7.27
N GLU A 158 -32.62 7.03 7.80
CA GLU A 158 -32.88 8.48 7.98
C GLU A 158 -32.73 9.31 6.69
N GLY A 159 -32.01 8.80 5.69
CA GLY A 159 -31.87 9.45 4.37
C GLY A 159 -33.10 9.31 3.48
N ALA A 160 -33.93 8.30 3.69
CA ALA A 160 -35.09 8.05 2.84
C ALA A 160 -36.34 8.83 3.25
N THR A 161 -36.43 9.28 4.51
CA THR A 161 -37.62 10.00 5.01
C THR A 161 -37.58 11.51 4.80
N LYS A 162 -36.40 12.08 4.51
CA LYS A 162 -36.29 13.55 4.26
C LYS A 162 -36.64 13.97 2.82
N ASN A 163 -36.65 13.05 1.87
CA ASN A 163 -36.98 13.37 0.46
C ASN A 163 -38.48 13.22 0.11
N ALA A 164 -39.31 12.78 1.06
CA ALA A 164 -40.76 12.63 0.85
C ALA A 164 -41.60 13.80 1.37
N LEU A 165 -40.99 14.84 1.96
CA LEU A 165 -41.69 15.98 2.56
C LEU A 165 -41.48 17.31 1.84
N THR A 166 -40.85 17.31 0.65
CA THR A 166 -40.71 18.50 -0.21
C THR A 166 -41.04 18.18 -1.67
N ALA A 167 -42.24 17.69 -1.92
CA ALA A 167 -42.85 17.65 -3.22
C ALA A 167 -44.33 18.09 -3.09
#